data_93e1d3d3fb24dc6a94b5908c99d65966
#
_entry.id   93e1d3d3fb24dc6a94b5908c99d65966
#
_cell.length_a   1.000
_cell.length_b   1.000
_cell.length_c   1.000
_cell.angle_alpha   90.00
_cell.angle_beta   90.00
_cell.angle_gamma   90.00
#
_symmetry.space_group_name_H-M   'P 1'
#
loop_
_entity.id
_entity.type
_entity.pdbx_description
1 polymer ?
#
loop_
_entity_poly.entity_id
_entity_poly.type
_entity_poly.pdbx_seq_one_letter_code
_entity_poly.pdbx_strand_id
1 'polypeptide(L)'
;MYINSGYHNHSLIDFKDKSRPLIVGSCGTYRLSSHQKLPTYRPRGRLDFQIIYIAAGRAHFHFDNADDDTIVTAGNIVLYRPKEFQKYEYYGIDKTEVYWVHFTGSDVKNILRNYGFPNDQHIFHVGTSLEYERIFKRIILELQRCQDLSLIHISEPTRHLRI
;
A
#
# COMPACT_ATOMS: atom_id res chain seq x y z
N MET A 1 -16.92 7.31 4.65
CA MET A 1 -15.55 6.76 4.55
C MET A 1 -14.60 7.86 4.11
N TYR A 2 -13.45 7.99 4.78
CA TYR A 2 -12.40 8.90 4.35
C TYR A 2 -11.41 8.16 3.46
N ILE A 3 -11.08 8.74 2.31
CA ILE A 3 -10.12 8.19 1.35
C ILE A 3 -9.16 9.30 0.94
N ASN A 4 -7.86 9.00 0.93
CA ASN A 4 -6.85 9.87 0.35
C ASN A 4 -5.77 9.00 -0.30
N SER A 5 -5.32 9.37 -1.49
CA SER A 5 -4.35 8.55 -2.22
C SER A 5 -3.59 9.36 -3.26
N GLY A 6 -2.41 8.87 -3.62
CA GLY A 6 -1.59 9.38 -4.70
C GLY A 6 -1.07 8.24 -5.56
N TYR A 7 -0.85 8.50 -6.85
CA TYR A 7 -0.46 7.51 -7.85
C TYR A 7 0.68 8.05 -8.72
N HIS A 8 1.66 7.20 -8.95
CA HIS A 8 2.75 7.51 -9.86
C HIS A 8 2.23 7.52 -11.31
N ASN A 9 2.53 8.60 -12.06
CA ASN A 9 2.11 8.77 -13.46
C ASN A 9 0.59 8.61 -13.67
N HIS A 10 -0.23 8.99 -12.68
CA HIS A 10 -1.69 8.86 -12.72
C HIS A 10 -2.18 7.42 -12.95
N SER A 11 -1.33 6.43 -12.72
CA SER A 11 -1.67 5.03 -12.96
C SER A 11 -2.46 4.45 -11.80
N LEU A 12 -3.66 3.94 -12.09
CA LEU A 12 -4.47 3.17 -11.15
C LEU A 12 -4.19 1.68 -11.25
N ILE A 13 -3.33 1.29 -12.18
CA ILE A 13 -3.04 -0.11 -12.48
C ILE A 13 -1.71 -0.48 -11.82
N ASP A 14 -1.63 -1.68 -11.28
CA ASP A 14 -0.39 -2.22 -10.77
C ASP A 14 0.62 -2.42 -11.91
N PHE A 15 1.89 -2.29 -11.60
CA PHE A 15 2.93 -2.40 -12.61
C PHE A 15 4.19 -3.02 -12.03
N LYS A 16 4.98 -3.61 -12.93
CA LYS A 16 6.30 -4.14 -12.61
C LYS A 16 7.34 -3.31 -13.37
N ASP A 17 8.21 -2.65 -12.63
CA ASP A 17 9.26 -1.80 -13.21
C ASP A 17 10.56 -2.07 -12.48
N LYS A 18 11.58 -2.49 -13.23
CA LYS A 18 12.91 -2.79 -12.72
C LYS A 18 13.97 -1.78 -13.16
N SER A 19 13.55 -0.63 -13.67
CA SER A 19 14.46 0.41 -14.13
C SER A 19 15.22 1.09 -12.98
N ARG A 20 14.70 0.99 -11.76
CA ARG A 20 15.31 1.55 -10.55
C ARG A 20 15.24 0.52 -9.41
N PRO A 21 16.09 0.65 -8.38
CA PRO A 21 16.06 -0.28 -7.24
C PRO A 21 14.73 -0.33 -6.51
N LEU A 22 14.09 0.83 -6.33
CA LEU A 22 12.80 0.96 -5.64
C LEU A 22 11.98 2.07 -6.26
N ILE A 23 10.74 1.77 -6.59
CA ILE A 23 9.77 2.73 -7.15
C ILE A 23 8.46 2.57 -6.38
N VAL A 24 7.96 3.67 -5.84
CA VAL A 24 6.64 3.69 -5.22
C VAL A 24 5.61 4.02 -6.30
N GLY A 25 4.69 3.09 -6.53
CA GLY A 25 3.65 3.23 -7.55
C GLY A 25 2.42 3.97 -7.05
N SER A 26 2.02 3.71 -5.83
CA SER A 26 0.87 4.36 -5.21
C SER A 26 0.92 4.23 -3.69
N CYS A 27 0.20 5.12 -3.03
CA CYS A 27 0.11 5.12 -1.57
C CYS A 27 -1.22 5.75 -1.18
N GLY A 28 -1.85 5.25 -0.13
CA GLY A 28 -3.12 5.80 0.28
C GLY A 28 -3.55 5.37 1.67
N THR A 29 -4.71 5.85 2.06
CA THR A 29 -5.34 5.55 3.33
C THR A 29 -6.84 5.40 3.17
N TYR A 30 -7.41 4.50 3.97
CA TYR A 30 -8.85 4.36 4.14
C TYR A 30 -9.18 4.44 5.62
N ARG A 31 -10.22 5.19 5.95
CA ARG A 31 -10.79 5.22 7.29
C ARG A 31 -12.28 4.92 7.16
N LEU A 32 -12.70 3.79 7.68
CA LEU A 32 -14.09 3.34 7.59
C LEU A 32 -14.89 3.75 8.84
N SER A 33 -16.18 3.98 8.63
CA SER A 33 -17.11 4.32 9.71
C SER A 33 -18.44 3.61 9.52
N SER A 34 -19.19 3.48 10.61
CA SER A 34 -20.55 2.91 10.61
C SER A 34 -20.63 1.47 10.06
N HIS A 35 -21.47 1.24 9.08
CA HIS A 35 -21.73 -0.08 8.52
C HIS A 35 -21.02 -0.32 7.18
N GLN A 36 -20.04 0.50 6.84
CA GLN A 36 -19.31 0.36 5.59
C GLN A 36 -18.50 -0.93 5.57
N LYS A 37 -18.37 -1.51 4.38
CA LYS A 37 -17.49 -2.65 4.12
C LYS A 37 -16.66 -2.33 2.89
N LEU A 38 -15.37 -2.59 2.97
CA LEU A 38 -14.47 -2.43 1.84
C LEU A 38 -13.73 -3.74 1.59
N PRO A 39 -14.21 -4.58 0.65
CA PRO A 39 -13.57 -5.84 0.32
C PRO A 39 -12.55 -5.68 -0.81
N THR A 40 -11.52 -6.51 -0.78
CA THR A 40 -10.55 -6.67 -1.86
C THR A 40 -10.42 -8.14 -2.20
N TYR A 41 -10.48 -8.46 -3.49
CA TYR A 41 -10.29 -9.82 -3.96
C TYR A 41 -9.45 -9.80 -5.24
N ARG A 42 -8.25 -10.35 -5.13
CA ARG A 42 -7.30 -10.49 -6.25
C ARG A 42 -6.73 -11.91 -6.22
N PRO A 43 -7.42 -12.86 -6.85
CA PRO A 43 -7.02 -14.27 -6.77
C PRO A 43 -5.64 -14.54 -7.38
N ARG A 44 -5.20 -13.72 -8.33
CA ARG A 44 -3.89 -13.82 -8.96
C ARG A 44 -2.87 -12.81 -8.41
N GLY A 45 -3.27 -12.06 -7.38
CA GLY A 45 -2.43 -11.03 -6.77
C GLY A 45 -2.20 -9.83 -7.67
N ARG A 46 -1.13 -9.12 -7.37
CA ARG A 46 -0.68 -7.93 -8.11
C ARG A 46 0.68 -8.21 -8.75
N LEU A 47 1.11 -7.32 -9.64
CA LEU A 47 2.44 -7.37 -10.25
C LEU A 47 3.50 -6.71 -9.35
N ASP A 48 3.07 -5.87 -8.41
CA ASP A 48 3.93 -5.16 -7.47
C ASP A 48 3.85 -5.75 -6.06
N PHE A 49 4.66 -5.19 -5.16
CA PHE A 49 4.60 -5.46 -3.72
C PHE A 49 3.62 -4.52 -3.06
N GLN A 50 3.06 -4.94 -1.95
CA GLN A 50 2.12 -4.14 -1.18
C GLN A 50 2.37 -4.30 0.31
N ILE A 51 2.44 -3.18 1.03
CA ILE A 51 2.40 -3.14 2.49
C ILE A 51 1.11 -2.45 2.90
N ILE A 52 0.41 -3.05 3.85
CA ILE A 52 -0.77 -2.49 4.50
C ILE A 52 -0.45 -2.34 5.98
N TYR A 53 -0.54 -1.13 6.50
CA TYR A 53 -0.38 -0.84 7.93
C TYR A 53 -1.76 -0.63 8.54
N ILE A 54 -2.08 -1.41 9.58
CA ILE A 54 -3.33 -1.25 10.31
C ILE A 54 -3.08 -0.22 11.42
N ALA A 55 -3.59 0.99 11.21
CA ALA A 55 -3.37 2.11 12.14
C ALA A 55 -4.39 2.12 13.28
N ALA A 56 -5.62 1.64 13.03
CA ALA A 56 -6.68 1.56 14.02
C ALA A 56 -7.65 0.42 13.68
N GLY A 57 -8.30 -0.11 14.69
CA GLY A 57 -9.26 -1.19 14.51
C GLY A 57 -8.60 -2.50 14.14
N ARG A 58 -9.22 -3.21 13.23
CA ARG A 58 -8.75 -4.51 12.77
C ARG A 58 -9.21 -4.76 11.34
N ALA A 59 -8.56 -5.73 10.68
CA ALA A 59 -8.88 -6.14 9.32
C ALA A 59 -8.92 -7.66 9.24
N HIS A 60 -9.63 -8.19 8.26
CA HIS A 60 -9.81 -9.64 8.06
C HIS A 60 -9.08 -10.05 6.80
N PHE A 61 -8.14 -10.99 6.93
CA PHE A 61 -7.31 -11.46 5.84
C PHE A 61 -7.48 -12.97 5.62
N HIS A 62 -7.43 -13.39 4.37
CA HIS A 62 -7.54 -14.77 3.94
C HIS A 62 -6.29 -15.10 3.12
N PHE A 63 -5.23 -15.57 3.77
CA PHE A 63 -3.91 -15.69 3.12
C PHE A 63 -3.80 -16.89 2.19
N ASP A 64 -4.22 -18.05 2.65
CA ASP A 64 -3.98 -19.29 1.92
C ASP A 64 -5.16 -19.69 1.04
N ASN A 65 -6.37 -19.40 1.50
CA ASN A 65 -7.59 -19.69 0.75
C ASN A 65 -8.74 -18.82 1.26
N ALA A 66 -9.88 -18.89 0.57
CA ALA A 66 -11.03 -18.06 0.86
C ALA A 66 -11.70 -18.36 2.22
N ASP A 67 -11.45 -19.53 2.78
CA ASP A 67 -12.09 -19.98 4.02
C ASP A 67 -11.26 -19.64 5.28
N ASP A 68 -10.01 -19.25 5.09
CA ASP A 68 -9.16 -18.80 6.18
C ASP A 68 -9.53 -17.36 6.56
N ASP A 69 -9.69 -17.09 7.85
CA ASP A 69 -9.99 -15.75 8.36
C ASP A 69 -8.99 -15.41 9.47
N THR A 70 -7.99 -14.63 9.11
CA THR A 70 -6.98 -14.16 10.06
C THR A 70 -7.27 -12.69 10.38
N ILE A 71 -7.53 -12.40 11.63
CA ILE A 71 -7.75 -11.04 12.11
C ILE A 71 -6.40 -10.38 12.39
N VAL A 72 -6.16 -9.25 11.73
CA VAL A 72 -4.95 -8.45 11.93
C VAL A 72 -5.35 -7.15 12.61
N THR A 73 -4.79 -6.91 13.79
CA THR A 73 -5.12 -5.76 14.62
C THR A 73 -4.18 -4.59 14.38
N ALA A 74 -4.54 -3.43 14.91
CA ALA A 74 -3.72 -2.21 14.86
C ALA A 74 -2.31 -2.49 15.39
N GLY A 75 -1.31 -1.87 14.76
CA GLY A 75 0.10 -2.05 15.11
C GLY A 75 0.79 -3.15 14.32
N ASN A 76 0.09 -3.75 13.37
CA ASN A 76 0.68 -4.76 12.48
C ASN A 76 0.71 -4.26 11.05
N ILE A 77 1.66 -4.76 10.28
CA ILE A 77 1.68 -4.60 8.83
C ILE A 77 1.48 -5.95 8.16
N VAL A 78 0.86 -5.91 6.98
CA VAL A 78 0.72 -7.07 6.10
C VAL A 78 1.52 -6.81 4.85
N LEU A 79 2.38 -7.76 4.48
CA LEU A 79 3.18 -7.69 3.25
C LEU A 79 2.67 -8.72 2.25
N TYR A 80 2.31 -8.23 1.07
CA TYR A 80 2.01 -9.05 -0.10
C TYR A 80 3.12 -8.89 -1.13
N ARG A 81 3.55 -10.00 -1.69
CA ARG A 81 4.54 -10.06 -2.77
C ARG A 81 3.82 -10.23 -4.11
N PRO A 82 4.50 -9.98 -5.23
CA PRO A 82 3.87 -10.15 -6.55
C PRO A 82 3.24 -11.54 -6.72
N LYS A 83 2.06 -11.57 -7.33
CA LYS A 83 1.30 -12.78 -7.70
C LYS A 83 0.78 -13.60 -6.53
N GLU A 84 0.90 -13.11 -5.29
CA GLU A 84 0.28 -13.78 -4.15
C GLU A 84 -1.23 -13.52 -4.11
N PHE A 85 -1.99 -14.54 -3.78
CA PHE A 85 -3.43 -14.46 -3.60
C PHE A 85 -3.75 -13.38 -2.56
N GLN A 86 -4.72 -12.49 -2.89
CA GLN A 86 -5.15 -11.43 -1.99
C GLN A 86 -6.65 -11.49 -1.81
N LYS A 87 -7.08 -11.66 -0.58
CA LYS A 87 -8.47 -11.49 -0.18
C LYS A 87 -8.50 -10.92 1.23
N TYR A 88 -9.11 -9.75 1.38
CA TYR A 88 -9.23 -9.11 2.68
C TYR A 88 -10.42 -8.16 2.70
N GLU A 89 -10.92 -7.87 3.89
CA GLU A 89 -12.04 -6.96 4.11
C GLU A 89 -11.76 -6.04 5.29
N TYR A 90 -12.20 -4.79 5.13
CA TYR A 90 -12.26 -3.80 6.20
C TYR A 90 -13.72 -3.52 6.51
N TYR A 91 -14.04 -3.34 7.80
CA TYR A 91 -15.40 -3.08 8.25
C TYR A 91 -15.45 -1.79 9.06
N GLY A 92 -16.45 -0.96 8.78
CA GLY A 92 -16.67 0.28 9.52
C GLY A 92 -17.03 0.06 10.99
N ILE A 93 -17.71 -1.06 11.29
CA ILE A 93 -18.01 -1.45 12.68
C ILE A 93 -16.74 -1.65 13.51
N ASP A 94 -15.65 -2.05 12.89
CA ASP A 94 -14.35 -2.21 13.54
C ASP A 94 -13.57 -0.89 13.60
N LYS A 95 -14.09 0.17 13.01
CA LYS A 95 -13.44 1.48 12.88
C LYS A 95 -12.06 1.35 12.26
N THR A 96 -11.96 0.53 11.23
CA THR A 96 -10.69 0.20 10.58
C THR A 96 -10.10 1.43 9.90
N GLU A 97 -8.85 1.69 10.20
CA GLU A 97 -8.02 2.69 9.53
C GLU A 97 -6.75 2.02 9.06
N VAL A 98 -6.48 2.12 7.76
CA VAL A 98 -5.31 1.51 7.15
C VAL A 98 -4.58 2.52 6.29
N TYR A 99 -3.27 2.32 6.18
CA TYR A 99 -2.40 2.96 5.19
C TYR A 99 -1.80 1.87 4.34
N TRP A 100 -1.70 2.13 3.05
CA TRP A 100 -1.16 1.15 2.12
C TRP A 100 -0.17 1.81 1.15
N VAL A 101 0.79 1.03 0.68
CA VAL A 101 1.76 1.45 -0.32
C VAL A 101 2.02 0.29 -1.28
N HIS A 102 2.02 0.59 -2.57
CA HIS A 102 2.41 -0.33 -3.62
C HIS A 102 3.76 0.09 -4.16
N PHE A 103 4.68 -0.85 -4.33
CA PHE A 103 6.03 -0.55 -4.76
C PHE A 103 6.61 -1.68 -5.60
N THR A 104 7.57 -1.35 -6.42
CA THR A 104 8.27 -2.27 -7.30
C THR A 104 9.73 -1.83 -7.43
N GLY A 105 10.54 -2.57 -8.18
CA GLY A 105 11.93 -2.22 -8.39
C GLY A 105 12.82 -3.44 -8.63
N SER A 106 14.06 -3.19 -9.03
CA SER A 106 15.04 -4.24 -9.29
C SER A 106 15.66 -4.83 -8.03
N ASP A 107 15.57 -4.12 -6.89
CA ASP A 107 16.28 -4.50 -5.65
C ASP A 107 15.36 -4.70 -4.44
N VAL A 108 14.04 -4.78 -4.66
CA VAL A 108 13.05 -4.87 -3.58
C VAL A 108 13.29 -6.09 -2.70
N LYS A 109 13.58 -7.24 -3.28
CA LYS A 109 13.82 -8.48 -2.51
C LYS A 109 15.00 -8.35 -1.56
N ASN A 110 16.08 -7.72 -2.01
CA ASN A 110 17.25 -7.46 -1.16
C ASN A 110 16.95 -6.43 -0.09
N ILE A 111 16.22 -5.37 -0.42
CA ILE A 111 15.80 -4.35 0.55
C ILE A 111 14.97 -4.99 1.65
N LEU A 112 13.98 -5.78 1.31
CA LEU A 112 13.13 -6.46 2.29
C LEU A 112 13.94 -7.41 3.17
N ARG A 113 14.84 -8.18 2.58
CA ARG A 113 15.72 -9.09 3.32
C ARG A 113 16.61 -8.33 4.31
N ASN A 114 17.19 -7.20 3.88
CA ASN A 114 18.07 -6.38 4.70
C ASN A 114 17.32 -5.75 5.89
N TYR A 115 16.03 -5.51 5.75
CA TYR A 115 15.19 -5.00 6.84
C TYR A 115 14.50 -6.12 7.65
N GLY A 116 14.87 -7.37 7.43
CA GLY A 116 14.40 -8.47 8.27
C GLY A 116 13.03 -9.03 7.91
N PHE A 117 12.61 -8.94 6.65
CA PHE A 117 11.34 -9.51 6.20
C PHE A 117 11.59 -10.90 5.61
N PRO A 118 11.25 -12.00 6.33
CA PRO A 118 11.35 -13.35 5.79
C PRO A 118 10.43 -13.56 4.58
N ASN A 119 10.84 -14.46 3.66
CA ASN A 119 10.13 -14.68 2.41
C ASN A 119 8.76 -15.35 2.55
N ASP A 120 8.50 -15.98 3.70
CA ASP A 120 7.32 -16.81 3.94
C ASP A 120 6.34 -16.21 4.95
N GLN A 121 6.59 -14.99 5.41
CA GLN A 121 5.77 -14.35 6.43
C GLN A 121 5.03 -13.16 5.84
N HIS A 122 3.74 -13.04 6.19
CA HIS A 122 2.88 -11.93 5.74
C HIS A 122 2.68 -10.86 6.81
N ILE A 123 2.60 -11.24 8.07
CA ILE A 123 2.22 -10.34 9.18
C ILE A 123 3.45 -10.02 10.01
N PHE A 124 3.66 -8.72 10.27
CA PHE A 124 4.77 -8.22 11.07
C PHE A 124 4.25 -7.23 12.10
N HIS A 125 4.61 -7.43 13.36
CA HIS A 125 4.25 -6.49 14.42
C HIS A 125 5.26 -5.34 14.46
N VAL A 126 4.76 -4.12 14.31
CA VAL A 126 5.59 -2.90 14.31
C VAL A 126 5.16 -1.91 15.40
N GLY A 127 4.03 -2.16 16.06
CA GLY A 127 3.43 -1.25 17.02
C GLY A 127 2.68 -0.11 16.35
N THR A 128 1.95 0.67 17.16
CA THR A 128 1.26 1.86 16.69
C THR A 128 2.14 3.08 16.94
N SER A 129 2.25 3.95 15.93
CA SER A 129 3.02 5.18 16.03
C SER A 129 2.50 6.21 15.05
N LEU A 130 2.38 7.45 15.51
CA LEU A 130 2.06 8.58 14.63
C LEU A 130 3.13 8.82 13.58
N GLU A 131 4.37 8.37 13.82
CA GLU A 131 5.44 8.49 12.83
C GLU A 131 5.17 7.66 11.58
N TYR A 132 4.58 6.47 11.72
CA TYR A 132 4.19 5.65 10.57
C TYR A 132 3.14 6.37 9.74
N GLU A 133 2.12 6.94 10.38
CA GLU A 133 1.08 7.71 9.69
C GLU A 133 1.67 8.92 8.96
N ARG A 134 2.60 9.63 9.59
CA ARG A 134 3.29 10.78 8.98
C ARG A 134 4.07 10.39 7.75
N ILE A 135 4.77 9.24 7.80
CA ILE A 135 5.53 8.73 6.66
C ILE A 135 4.59 8.42 5.47
N PHE A 136 3.49 7.71 5.73
CA PHE A 136 2.51 7.40 4.68
C PHE A 136 1.89 8.68 4.12
N LYS A 137 1.48 9.61 4.97
CA LYS A 137 0.90 10.88 4.53
C LYS A 137 1.88 11.68 3.67
N ARG A 138 3.15 11.66 4.02
CA ARG A 138 4.19 12.32 3.24
C ARG A 138 4.36 11.67 1.87
N ILE A 139 4.35 10.35 1.79
CA ILE A 139 4.41 9.64 0.51
C ILE A 139 3.21 10.02 -0.36
N ILE A 140 2.00 10.04 0.22
CA ILE A 140 0.78 10.43 -0.49
C ILE A 140 0.92 11.85 -1.06
N LEU A 141 1.36 12.80 -0.24
CA LEU A 141 1.55 14.19 -0.67
C LEU A 141 2.58 14.31 -1.79
N GLU A 142 3.70 13.60 -1.70
CA GLU A 142 4.74 13.63 -2.73
C GLU A 142 4.22 13.05 -4.06
N LEU A 143 3.47 11.95 -4.01
CA LEU A 143 2.86 11.37 -5.20
C LEU A 143 1.84 12.32 -5.83
N GLN A 144 1.00 12.98 -5.02
CA GLN A 144 0.04 13.98 -5.48
C GLN A 144 0.75 15.18 -6.11
N ARG A 145 1.83 15.64 -5.49
CA ARG A 145 2.65 16.73 -6.03
C ARG A 145 3.25 16.35 -7.38
N CYS A 146 3.74 15.14 -7.53
CA CYS A 146 4.26 14.64 -8.81
C CYS A 146 3.19 14.62 -9.88
N GLN A 147 1.95 14.25 -9.54
CA GLN A 147 0.81 14.32 -10.46
C GLN A 147 0.56 15.74 -10.93
N ASP A 148 0.52 16.70 -10.02
CA ASP A 148 0.31 18.12 -10.33
C ASP A 148 1.43 18.67 -11.21
N LEU A 149 2.67 18.34 -10.89
CA LEU A 149 3.84 18.75 -11.69
C LEU A 149 3.84 18.13 -13.07
N SER A 150 3.34 16.92 -13.24
CA SER A 150 3.18 16.28 -14.54
C SER A 150 2.21 17.04 -15.43
N LEU A 151 1.13 17.59 -14.87
CA LEU A 151 0.19 18.44 -15.60
C LEU A 151 0.85 19.75 -16.05
N ILE A 152 1.67 20.36 -15.20
CA ILE A 152 2.45 21.54 -15.56
C ILE A 152 3.44 21.23 -16.67
N HIS A 153 4.04 20.04 -16.62
CA HIS A 153 5.04 19.59 -17.60
C HIS A 153 4.48 19.39 -19.00
N ILE A 154 3.21 19.06 -19.11
CA ILE A 154 2.53 18.94 -20.41
C ILE A 154 2.50 20.30 -21.10
N SER A 155 2.36 21.39 -20.35
CA SER A 155 2.35 22.75 -20.89
C SER A 155 3.74 23.37 -21.05
N GLU A 156 4.78 22.80 -20.41
CA GLU A 156 6.16 23.29 -20.44
C GLU A 156 7.13 22.14 -20.74
N PRO A 157 7.16 21.62 -21.96
CA PRO A 157 7.92 20.40 -22.28
C PRO A 157 9.43 20.51 -22.18
N THR A 158 9.98 21.71 -22.05
CA THR A 158 11.43 21.94 -21.93
C THR A 158 11.92 21.87 -20.49
N ARG A 159 11.02 21.74 -19.53
CA ARG A 159 11.37 21.73 -18.13
C ARG A 159 11.56 20.31 -17.63
N HIS A 160 12.72 20.03 -17.04
CA HIS A 160 13.02 18.73 -16.44
C HIS A 160 12.70 18.76 -14.97
N LEU A 161 11.80 17.88 -14.54
CA LEU A 161 11.47 17.66 -13.14
C LEU A 161 12.22 16.44 -12.64
N ARG A 162 13.01 16.63 -11.59
CA ARG A 162 13.67 15.53 -10.87
C ARG A 162 12.99 15.34 -9.52
N ILE A 163 12.63 14.14 -9.28
CA ILE A 163 11.96 13.75 -8.05
C ILE A 163 12.77 12.66 -7.40
#